data_803984cc2a9c7d39d75a3b5ff9806739
#
_entry.id   803984cc2a9c7d39d75a3b5ff9806739
#
_cell.length_a   1.000
_cell.length_b   1.000
_cell.length_c   1.000
_cell.angle_alpha   90.00
_cell.angle_beta   90.00
_cell.angle_gamma   90.00
#
_symmetry.space_group_name_H-M   'P 1'
#
loop_
_entity.id
_entity.type
_entity.pdbx_description
1 polymer ?
#
loop_
_entity_poly.entity_id
_entity_poly.type
_entity_poly.pdbx_seq_one_letter_code
_entity_poly.pdbx_strand_id
1 'polypeptide(L)'
;MSTPNRKRLFLLLMVVTNATALFAQPRLVPQRIQLKTGRTVTLNLPSGFEIIPAAEGLKRVRFFAKAPDGRIFVTDMYNLTDNKRGAIYILDGWDAETGKFAKVIPYMTGLHNPNSVQFYKDASGQEWIYIAETEKLTRRRFTRGEESPTDTQPQTIATFPDYGLDYKYGGWYLTRTIAVSPAGKLYVSVGSSCNSCVEKEDVRATVLEMDPDGTGKRVFARGLRNAVSIKWFGNFLFATNQGSDHLGAARPDETFYALKNNADYGWPYCHSANGRIFPDPKIKRGSGCRGVPGPYAHFPARSSALGFDFFDDPETPVELKDAFLVALHGSTNKDIARGYKIVAMRKGQKLQDFITGFLSKGTVLGRPCDIMKLAPDSFLFSDDNKGVVYLVRKRR
;
A
#
# COMPACT_ATOMS: atom_id res chain seq x y z
N MET A 1 55.63 -48.24 33.47
CA MET A 1 54.36 -47.76 33.98
C MET A 1 54.24 -46.25 33.55
N SER A 2 53.57 -46.02 32.47
CA SER A 2 53.37 -44.64 31.94
C SER A 2 51.89 -44.23 32.07
N THR A 3 51.65 -43.19 32.77
CA THR A 3 50.31 -42.59 32.96
C THR A 3 49.87 -41.78 31.73
N PRO A 4 48.60 -41.88 31.26
CA PRO A 4 48.16 -41.10 30.14
C PRO A 4 47.65 -39.70 30.57
N ASN A 5 48.14 -38.71 29.87
CA ASN A 5 47.84 -37.27 30.01
C ASN A 5 46.46 -36.96 29.43
N ARG A 6 45.46 -36.66 30.27
CA ARG A 6 44.12 -36.20 29.84
C ARG A 6 44.15 -34.73 29.50
N LYS A 7 44.17 -34.40 28.23
CA LYS A 7 43.89 -33.03 27.75
C LYS A 7 42.39 -32.74 27.91
N ARG A 8 42.04 -31.82 28.81
CA ARG A 8 40.69 -31.28 28.92
C ARG A 8 40.48 -30.24 27.79
N LEU A 9 39.60 -30.58 26.85
CA LEU A 9 39.11 -29.66 25.80
C LEU A 9 38.04 -28.75 26.42
N PHE A 10 38.36 -27.50 26.64
CA PHE A 10 37.38 -26.48 27.01
C PHE A 10 36.61 -26.05 25.74
N LEU A 11 35.35 -26.47 25.62
CA LEU A 11 34.44 -26.02 24.59
C LEU A 11 33.91 -24.65 25.04
N LEU A 12 34.42 -23.58 24.42
CA LEU A 12 33.91 -22.24 24.63
C LEU A 12 32.59 -22.08 23.87
N LEU A 13 31.46 -22.19 24.58
CA LEU A 13 30.12 -21.92 24.03
C LEU A 13 29.98 -20.42 23.80
N MET A 14 30.20 -19.95 22.57
CA MET A 14 29.83 -18.59 22.21
C MET A 14 28.30 -18.47 22.17
N VAL A 15 27.71 -17.93 23.23
CA VAL A 15 26.32 -17.49 23.23
C VAL A 15 26.23 -16.22 22.38
N VAL A 16 25.84 -16.36 21.12
CA VAL A 16 25.46 -15.23 20.28
C VAL A 16 24.11 -14.73 20.79
N THR A 17 24.14 -13.76 21.69
CA THR A 17 22.93 -13.01 22.05
C THR A 17 22.56 -12.11 20.89
N ASN A 18 21.57 -12.51 20.09
CA ASN A 18 20.89 -11.62 19.15
C ASN A 18 20.16 -10.55 19.98
N ALA A 19 20.82 -9.45 20.26
CA ALA A 19 20.18 -8.27 20.82
C ALA A 19 19.26 -7.68 19.71
N THR A 20 17.96 -8.01 19.77
CA THR A 20 16.96 -7.30 18.98
C THR A 20 16.96 -5.86 19.43
N ALA A 21 17.45 -4.94 18.59
CA ALA A 21 17.40 -3.51 18.85
C ALA A 21 15.92 -3.11 19.05
N LEU A 22 15.58 -2.71 20.27
CA LEU A 22 14.26 -2.16 20.58
C LEU A 22 14.26 -0.69 20.15
N PHE A 23 13.59 -0.40 19.04
CA PHE A 23 13.38 0.98 18.60
C PHE A 23 12.35 1.65 19.51
N ALA A 24 12.74 2.72 20.20
CA ALA A 24 11.83 3.51 21.02
C ALA A 24 10.84 4.29 20.14
N GLN A 25 9.62 4.53 20.66
CA GLN A 25 8.66 5.41 20.00
C GLN A 25 9.28 6.81 19.83
N PRO A 26 9.41 7.36 18.60
CA PRO A 26 9.97 8.69 18.41
C PRO A 26 9.08 9.76 19.05
N ARG A 27 9.70 10.82 19.56
CA ARG A 27 8.96 12.00 20.04
C ARG A 27 8.34 12.72 18.84
N LEU A 28 7.01 12.74 18.77
CA LEU A 28 6.27 13.46 17.74
C LEU A 28 6.07 14.91 18.18
N VAL A 29 6.29 15.85 17.25
CA VAL A 29 6.10 17.28 17.46
C VAL A 29 5.12 17.84 16.44
N PRO A 30 4.24 18.80 16.82
CA PRO A 30 3.26 19.38 15.91
C PRO A 30 3.94 20.27 14.87
N GLN A 31 3.49 20.17 13.61
CA GLN A 31 3.86 21.10 12.54
C GLN A 31 2.58 21.63 11.88
N ARG A 32 2.50 22.96 11.80
CA ARG A 32 1.41 23.66 11.14
C ARG A 32 1.71 23.78 9.64
N ILE A 33 0.78 23.34 8.83
CA ILE A 33 0.90 23.30 7.38
C ILE A 33 -0.19 24.19 6.80
N GLN A 34 0.21 25.23 6.08
CA GLN A 34 -0.71 26.09 5.35
C GLN A 34 -0.93 25.50 3.96
N LEU A 35 -2.17 25.19 3.60
CA LEU A 35 -2.56 24.73 2.27
C LEU A 35 -2.95 25.91 1.37
N LYS A 36 -2.85 25.76 0.06
CA LYS A 36 -3.28 26.75 -0.94
C LYS A 36 -4.75 27.14 -0.81
N THR A 37 -5.59 26.25 -0.25
CA THR A 37 -7.00 26.51 0.04
C THR A 37 -7.23 27.52 1.18
N GLY A 38 -6.17 28.02 1.82
CA GLY A 38 -6.24 28.87 3.01
C GLY A 38 -6.42 28.08 4.32
N ARG A 39 -6.63 26.77 4.26
CA ARG A 39 -6.79 25.93 5.45
C ARG A 39 -5.43 25.62 6.09
N THR A 40 -5.40 25.60 7.41
CA THR A 40 -4.25 25.11 8.19
C THR A 40 -4.54 23.72 8.72
N VAL A 41 -3.60 22.79 8.51
CA VAL A 41 -3.61 21.43 9.08
C VAL A 41 -2.44 21.32 10.03
N THR A 42 -2.64 20.70 11.18
CA THR A 42 -1.55 20.39 12.11
C THR A 42 -1.35 18.88 12.15
N LEU A 43 -0.18 18.43 11.71
CA LEU A 43 0.25 17.03 11.79
C LEU A 43 1.43 16.92 12.74
N ASN A 44 1.52 15.78 13.44
CA ASN A 44 2.63 15.49 14.34
C ASN A 44 3.52 14.44 13.72
N LEU A 45 4.83 14.69 13.69
CA LEU A 45 5.84 13.78 13.11
C LEU A 45 7.12 13.82 13.94
N PRO A 46 8.07 12.88 13.78
CA PRO A 46 9.29 12.84 14.58
C PRO A 46 10.06 14.17 14.53
N SER A 47 10.64 14.55 15.68
CA SER A 47 11.35 15.80 15.87
C SER A 47 12.48 15.92 14.93
N GLY A 48 12.90 15.98 14.05
CA GLY A 48 14.00 15.98 13.07
C GLY A 48 13.49 15.87 11.65
N PHE A 49 12.17 15.73 11.47
CA PHE A 49 11.56 15.72 10.15
C PHE A 49 10.75 16.99 9.92
N GLU A 50 10.56 17.32 8.66
CA GLU A 50 9.61 18.33 8.20
C GLU A 50 8.62 17.75 7.20
N ILE A 51 7.48 18.43 7.06
CA ILE A 51 6.42 18.05 6.14
C ILE A 51 6.01 19.27 5.30
N ILE A 52 5.92 19.08 3.99
CA ILE A 52 5.68 20.12 2.99
C ILE A 52 4.56 19.66 2.07
N PRO A 53 3.55 20.47 1.75
CA PRO A 53 2.62 20.18 0.67
C PRO A 53 3.35 20.32 -0.68
N ALA A 54 3.74 19.18 -1.25
CA ALA A 54 4.54 19.10 -2.47
C ALA A 54 3.71 19.32 -3.74
N ALA A 55 2.44 18.87 -3.73
CA ALA A 55 1.45 19.15 -4.78
C ALA A 55 0.05 19.23 -4.18
N GLU A 56 -0.78 20.14 -4.71
CA GLU A 56 -2.13 20.39 -4.24
C GLU A 56 -3.10 20.60 -5.40
N GLY A 57 -4.41 20.55 -5.13
CA GLY A 57 -5.47 20.80 -6.12
C GLY A 57 -6.02 19.54 -6.76
N LEU A 58 -5.55 18.38 -6.35
CA LEU A 58 -6.12 17.09 -6.73
C LEU A 58 -7.47 16.85 -6.02
N LYS A 59 -8.22 15.84 -6.43
CA LYS A 59 -9.52 15.50 -5.84
C LYS A 59 -9.38 14.38 -4.81
N ARG A 60 -9.04 13.19 -5.28
CA ARG A 60 -8.85 12.00 -4.46
C ARG A 60 -7.62 11.24 -4.93
N VAL A 61 -6.48 11.88 -4.66
CA VAL A 61 -5.16 11.37 -5.02
C VAL A 61 -4.88 10.04 -4.34
N ARG A 62 -4.42 9.04 -5.13
CA ARG A 62 -4.25 7.67 -4.65
C ARG A 62 -2.81 7.23 -4.70
N PHE A 63 -2.44 6.41 -5.68
CA PHE A 63 -1.18 5.68 -5.72
C PHE A 63 -0.17 6.33 -6.66
N PHE A 64 1.08 6.27 -6.26
CA PHE A 64 2.22 6.80 -7.00
C PHE A 64 2.86 5.74 -7.89
N ALA A 65 3.45 6.19 -9.00
CA ALA A 65 4.42 5.44 -9.80
C ALA A 65 5.53 6.35 -10.28
N LYS A 66 6.78 5.89 -10.22
CA LYS A 66 7.92 6.59 -10.81
C LYS A 66 8.09 6.16 -12.25
N ALA A 67 8.03 7.11 -13.17
CA ALA A 67 8.22 6.86 -14.59
C ALA A 67 9.70 6.65 -14.93
N PRO A 68 10.01 6.01 -16.08
CA PRO A 68 11.40 5.82 -16.55
C PRO A 68 12.19 7.11 -16.79
N ASP A 69 11.49 8.23 -17.01
CA ASP A 69 12.09 9.57 -17.15
C ASP A 69 12.27 10.31 -15.82
N GLY A 70 11.92 9.66 -14.69
CA GLY A 70 12.11 10.18 -13.34
C GLY A 70 10.91 10.96 -12.79
N ARG A 71 9.93 11.33 -13.63
CA ARG A 71 8.71 12.02 -13.17
C ARG A 71 7.83 11.10 -12.32
N ILE A 72 7.05 11.69 -11.44
CA ILE A 72 6.10 10.95 -10.60
C ILE A 72 4.71 11.04 -11.21
N PHE A 73 4.11 9.89 -11.47
CA PHE A 73 2.71 9.77 -11.85
C PHE A 73 1.87 9.47 -10.61
N VAL A 74 0.66 10.01 -10.56
CA VAL A 74 -0.26 9.75 -9.46
C VAL A 74 -1.67 9.58 -9.99
N THR A 75 -2.38 8.58 -9.46
CA THR A 75 -3.78 8.34 -9.79
C THR A 75 -4.70 9.21 -8.93
N ASP A 76 -5.84 9.57 -9.46
CA ASP A 76 -6.91 10.29 -8.77
C ASP A 76 -8.26 9.63 -9.09
N MET A 77 -8.93 9.09 -8.10
CA MET A 77 -10.24 8.44 -8.26
C MET A 77 -11.40 9.42 -8.32
N TYR A 78 -11.15 10.72 -8.23
CA TYR A 78 -12.16 11.77 -8.12
C TYR A 78 -12.97 11.71 -6.81
N ASN A 79 -13.59 10.57 -6.48
CA ASN A 79 -14.25 10.27 -5.20
C ASN A 79 -14.22 8.75 -4.92
N LEU A 80 -14.84 8.29 -3.82
CA LEU A 80 -14.87 6.87 -3.44
C LEU A 80 -16.11 6.11 -3.96
N THR A 81 -16.96 6.77 -4.75
CA THR A 81 -18.07 6.09 -5.41
C THR A 81 -17.62 5.54 -6.76
N ASP A 82 -18.38 4.63 -7.31
CA ASP A 82 -18.16 4.16 -8.68
C ASP A 82 -18.40 5.31 -9.65
N ASN A 83 -17.37 5.63 -10.46
CA ASN A 83 -17.42 6.76 -11.38
C ASN A 83 -16.36 6.66 -12.50
N LYS A 84 -16.62 7.33 -13.62
CA LYS A 84 -15.70 7.49 -14.77
C LYS A 84 -15.11 8.91 -14.85
N ARG A 85 -14.82 9.52 -13.71
CA ARG A 85 -14.26 10.88 -13.59
C ARG A 85 -12.82 10.87 -13.08
N GLY A 86 -12.25 9.69 -12.91
CA GLY A 86 -10.88 9.53 -12.45
C GLY A 86 -9.85 10.03 -13.46
N ALA A 87 -8.65 10.27 -12.99
CA ALA A 87 -7.55 10.81 -13.77
C ALA A 87 -6.20 10.21 -13.35
N ILE A 88 -5.21 10.40 -14.20
CA ILE A 88 -3.79 10.22 -13.88
C ILE A 88 -3.14 11.58 -14.10
N TYR A 89 -2.34 12.02 -13.13
CA TYR A 89 -1.57 13.26 -13.21
C TYR A 89 -0.08 12.97 -13.19
N ILE A 90 0.68 13.84 -13.87
CA ILE A 90 2.13 13.93 -13.76
C ILE A 90 2.47 15.02 -12.76
N LEU A 91 3.28 14.70 -11.77
CA LEU A 91 3.93 15.66 -10.90
C LEU A 91 5.29 15.97 -11.51
N ASP A 92 5.47 17.19 -12.02
CA ASP A 92 6.63 17.60 -12.81
C ASP A 92 7.33 18.83 -12.25
N GLY A 93 8.60 19.05 -12.66
CA GLY A 93 9.39 20.15 -12.19
C GLY A 93 9.69 20.07 -10.69
N TRP A 94 10.24 18.92 -10.25
CA TRP A 94 10.65 18.72 -8.86
C TRP A 94 11.76 19.69 -8.46
N ASP A 95 11.49 20.49 -7.44
CA ASP A 95 12.46 21.35 -6.77
C ASP A 95 12.82 20.75 -5.40
N ALA A 96 14.06 20.25 -5.28
CA ALA A 96 14.53 19.60 -4.08
C ALA A 96 14.74 20.57 -2.89
N GLU A 97 14.97 21.86 -3.15
CA GLU A 97 15.14 22.87 -2.11
C GLU A 97 13.80 23.17 -1.44
N THR A 98 12.81 23.55 -2.21
CA THR A 98 11.46 23.87 -1.71
C THR A 98 10.64 22.62 -1.37
N GLY A 99 11.02 21.45 -1.91
CA GLY A 99 10.27 20.20 -1.75
C GLY A 99 8.92 20.19 -2.48
N LYS A 100 8.82 20.90 -3.61
CA LYS A 100 7.57 21.06 -4.35
C LYS A 100 7.70 20.68 -5.81
N PHE A 101 6.60 20.29 -6.40
CA PHE A 101 6.44 20.15 -7.84
C PHE A 101 5.95 21.49 -8.43
N ALA A 102 6.56 21.93 -9.51
CA ALA A 102 6.18 23.15 -10.20
C ALA A 102 4.83 23.00 -10.93
N LYS A 103 4.55 21.78 -11.44
CA LYS A 103 3.38 21.50 -12.26
C LYS A 103 2.66 20.23 -11.81
N VAL A 104 1.33 20.23 -11.95
CA VAL A 104 0.45 19.05 -11.86
C VAL A 104 -0.27 18.96 -13.20
N ILE A 105 0.18 18.06 -14.06
CA ILE A 105 -0.25 17.95 -15.46
C ILE A 105 -1.26 16.80 -15.59
N PRO A 106 -2.48 17.02 -16.10
CA PRO A 106 -3.42 15.94 -16.36
C PRO A 106 -2.93 15.09 -17.54
N TYR A 107 -2.42 13.90 -17.27
CA TYR A 107 -1.94 12.95 -18.28
C TYR A 107 -3.08 12.23 -18.97
N MET A 108 -4.06 11.73 -18.21
CA MET A 108 -5.29 11.09 -18.71
C MET A 108 -6.46 11.42 -17.80
N THR A 109 -7.65 11.57 -18.37
CA THR A 109 -8.91 11.82 -17.66
C THR A 109 -10.02 10.90 -18.14
N GLY A 110 -11.16 10.88 -17.46
CA GLY A 110 -12.30 10.05 -17.84
C GLY A 110 -12.11 8.57 -17.51
N LEU A 111 -11.21 8.24 -16.58
CA LEU A 111 -10.90 6.86 -16.21
C LEU A 111 -11.86 6.34 -15.14
N HIS A 112 -12.14 5.04 -15.18
CA HIS A 112 -13.03 4.36 -14.25
C HIS A 112 -12.28 3.98 -12.96
N ASN A 113 -12.37 4.83 -11.94
CA ASN A 113 -11.75 4.64 -10.62
C ASN A 113 -10.28 4.16 -10.69
N PRO A 114 -9.38 4.85 -11.42
CA PRO A 114 -8.00 4.41 -11.55
C PRO A 114 -7.34 4.43 -10.16
N ASN A 115 -6.79 3.30 -9.73
CA ASN A 115 -6.11 3.23 -8.43
C ASN A 115 -4.60 3.11 -8.55
N SER A 116 -4.09 2.47 -9.60
CA SER A 116 -2.67 2.18 -9.73
C SER A 116 -2.21 2.29 -11.18
N VAL A 117 -1.03 2.85 -11.37
CA VAL A 117 -0.24 2.76 -12.60
C VAL A 117 1.10 2.11 -12.30
N GLN A 118 1.68 1.46 -13.31
CA GLN A 118 3.02 0.92 -13.24
C GLN A 118 3.74 1.09 -14.57
N PHE A 119 5.05 1.24 -14.51
CA PHE A 119 5.91 1.27 -15.68
C PHE A 119 6.71 -0.01 -15.77
N TYR A 120 6.90 -0.50 -16.97
CA TYR A 120 7.70 -1.68 -17.24
C TYR A 120 8.44 -1.53 -18.56
N LYS A 121 9.71 -1.91 -18.58
CA LYS A 121 10.54 -1.99 -19.77
C LYS A 121 10.68 -3.46 -20.15
N ASP A 122 10.20 -3.81 -21.33
CA ASP A 122 10.27 -5.19 -21.81
C ASP A 122 11.66 -5.56 -22.35
N ALA A 123 11.83 -6.83 -22.72
CA ALA A 123 13.10 -7.36 -23.25
C ALA A 123 13.55 -6.71 -24.56
N SER A 124 12.63 -6.14 -25.33
CA SER A 124 12.95 -5.38 -26.56
C SER A 124 13.42 -3.95 -26.27
N GLY A 125 13.34 -3.52 -25.02
CA GLY A 125 13.66 -2.16 -24.58
C GLY A 125 12.48 -1.19 -24.66
N GLN A 126 11.28 -1.64 -25.11
CA GLN A 126 10.07 -0.82 -25.14
C GLN A 126 9.58 -0.55 -23.72
N GLU A 127 9.35 0.73 -23.41
CA GLU A 127 8.74 1.17 -22.17
C GLU A 127 7.21 1.20 -22.28
N TRP A 128 6.54 0.66 -21.28
CA TRP A 128 5.09 0.54 -21.20
C TRP A 128 4.58 1.22 -19.94
N ILE A 129 3.40 1.85 -20.03
CA ILE A 129 2.59 2.26 -18.89
C ILE A 129 1.39 1.33 -18.78
N TYR A 130 1.20 0.72 -17.61
CA TYR A 130 0.05 -0.11 -17.26
C TYR A 130 -0.88 0.69 -16.37
N ILE A 131 -2.18 0.62 -16.66
CA ILE A 131 -3.23 1.39 -15.97
C ILE A 131 -4.29 0.42 -15.50
N ALA A 132 -4.51 0.38 -14.18
CA ALA A 132 -5.55 -0.44 -13.56
C ALA A 132 -6.78 0.41 -13.24
N GLU A 133 -7.85 0.12 -13.95
CA GLU A 133 -9.21 0.62 -13.72
C GLU A 133 -10.06 -0.46 -13.04
N THR A 134 -11.28 -0.16 -12.63
CA THR A 134 -12.16 -1.13 -11.96
C THR A 134 -12.38 -2.39 -12.81
N GLU A 135 -12.74 -2.22 -14.08
CA GLU A 135 -13.14 -3.33 -14.96
C GLU A 135 -12.00 -3.90 -15.82
N LYS A 136 -10.86 -3.23 -15.90
CA LYS A 136 -9.79 -3.64 -16.81
C LYS A 136 -8.40 -3.22 -16.37
N LEU A 137 -7.41 -3.96 -16.89
CA LEU A 137 -6.01 -3.58 -16.96
C LEU A 137 -5.66 -3.29 -18.41
N THR A 138 -5.15 -2.12 -18.68
CA THR A 138 -4.67 -1.73 -20.02
C THR A 138 -3.18 -1.41 -19.97
N ARG A 139 -2.49 -1.50 -21.12
CA ARG A 139 -1.16 -0.96 -21.32
C ARG A 139 -1.08 -0.11 -22.59
N ARG A 140 -0.14 0.84 -22.60
CA ARG A 140 0.24 1.66 -23.75
C ARG A 140 1.76 1.75 -23.82
N ARG A 141 2.30 2.00 -25.01
CA ARG A 141 3.71 2.42 -25.12
C ARG A 141 3.86 3.75 -24.40
N PHE A 142 4.93 3.87 -23.66
CA PHE A 142 5.28 5.10 -22.95
C PHE A 142 6.44 5.79 -23.69
N THR A 143 6.30 7.09 -23.92
CA THR A 143 7.33 7.95 -24.49
C THR A 143 7.83 8.91 -23.42
N ARG A 144 9.14 8.89 -23.16
CA ARG A 144 9.74 9.79 -22.17
C ARG A 144 9.46 11.25 -22.51
N GLY A 145 9.07 12.03 -21.50
CA GLY A 145 8.74 13.45 -21.65
C GLY A 145 7.33 13.73 -22.16
N GLU A 146 6.53 12.74 -22.56
CA GLU A 146 5.14 12.97 -22.96
C GLU A 146 4.31 13.56 -21.81
N GLU A 147 3.42 14.52 -22.11
CA GLU A 147 2.48 15.12 -21.16
C GLU A 147 1.05 14.55 -21.31
N SER A 148 0.82 13.80 -22.38
CA SER A 148 -0.38 13.02 -22.65
C SER A 148 0.01 11.79 -23.46
N PRO A 149 -0.79 10.69 -23.46
CA PRO A 149 -0.43 9.49 -24.21
C PRO A 149 -0.24 9.76 -25.71
N THR A 150 0.96 9.51 -26.21
CA THR A 150 1.27 9.55 -27.65
C THR A 150 0.77 8.27 -28.35
N ASP A 151 0.76 7.13 -27.64
CA ASP A 151 0.12 5.90 -28.10
C ASP A 151 -1.38 5.94 -27.78
N THR A 152 -2.21 6.19 -28.80
CA THR A 152 -3.68 6.31 -28.69
C THR A 152 -4.41 4.98 -28.69
N GLN A 153 -3.71 3.86 -28.92
CA GLN A 153 -4.30 2.52 -29.03
C GLN A 153 -3.95 1.65 -27.81
N PRO A 154 -4.76 1.71 -26.73
CA PRO A 154 -4.50 0.89 -25.54
C PRO A 154 -4.72 -0.60 -25.86
N GLN A 155 -3.84 -1.43 -25.32
CA GLN A 155 -4.01 -2.87 -25.31
C GLN A 155 -4.69 -3.28 -24.00
N THR A 156 -5.84 -3.96 -24.08
CA THR A 156 -6.47 -4.56 -22.89
C THR A 156 -5.74 -5.86 -22.56
N ILE A 157 -5.14 -5.89 -21.37
CA ILE A 157 -4.35 -7.03 -20.87
C ILE A 157 -5.21 -8.00 -20.08
N ALA A 158 -6.14 -7.48 -19.29
CA ALA A 158 -7.09 -8.28 -18.53
C ALA A 158 -8.38 -7.50 -18.28
N THR A 159 -9.49 -8.23 -18.10
CA THR A 159 -10.78 -7.71 -17.64
C THR A 159 -11.12 -8.29 -16.28
N PHE A 160 -11.88 -7.55 -15.49
CA PHE A 160 -12.30 -7.89 -14.13
C PHE A 160 -13.81 -7.73 -13.99
N PRO A 161 -14.48 -8.49 -13.12
CA PRO A 161 -15.90 -8.29 -12.84
C PRO A 161 -16.17 -6.86 -12.34
N ASP A 162 -17.17 -6.23 -12.95
CA ASP A 162 -17.67 -4.93 -12.58
C ASP A 162 -19.20 -5.05 -12.43
N TYR A 163 -19.75 -4.55 -11.31
CA TYR A 163 -21.19 -4.59 -11.07
C TYR A 163 -21.91 -3.34 -11.57
N GLY A 164 -21.16 -2.41 -12.20
CA GLY A 164 -21.70 -1.17 -12.74
C GLY A 164 -22.10 -0.15 -11.67
N LEU A 165 -22.56 1.01 -12.16
CA LEU A 165 -22.94 2.17 -11.31
C LEU A 165 -24.22 1.92 -10.50
N ASP A 166 -25.02 0.91 -10.83
CA ASP A 166 -26.31 0.61 -10.23
C ASP A 166 -26.23 -0.20 -8.93
N TYR A 167 -25.02 -0.63 -8.53
CA TYR A 167 -24.84 -1.38 -7.30
C TYR A 167 -25.08 -0.49 -6.09
N LYS A 168 -26.00 -0.91 -5.19
CA LYS A 168 -26.53 -0.15 -4.03
C LYS A 168 -25.47 0.58 -3.18
N TYR A 169 -24.21 0.20 -3.22
CA TYR A 169 -23.11 0.77 -2.46
C TYR A 169 -21.99 1.31 -3.35
N GLY A 170 -22.25 1.58 -4.64
CA GLY A 170 -21.27 2.14 -5.54
C GLY A 170 -20.07 1.21 -5.80
N GLY A 171 -20.31 -0.11 -5.84
CA GLY A 171 -19.27 -1.12 -6.03
C GLY A 171 -18.27 -1.20 -4.87
N TRP A 172 -18.38 -2.21 -4.03
CA TRP A 172 -17.38 -2.47 -2.99
C TRP A 172 -16.07 -2.92 -3.65
N TYR A 173 -14.93 -2.35 -3.16
CA TYR A 173 -13.57 -2.73 -3.59
C TYR A 173 -13.32 -2.57 -5.10
N LEU A 174 -13.61 -1.37 -5.59
CA LEU A 174 -13.40 -0.96 -6.98
C LEU A 174 -11.93 -0.94 -7.40
N THR A 175 -11.01 -0.87 -6.45
CA THR A 175 -9.60 -0.65 -6.71
C THR A 175 -8.88 -1.90 -7.21
N ARG A 176 -7.99 -1.72 -8.19
CA ARG A 176 -7.01 -2.71 -8.67
C ARG A 176 -5.63 -2.12 -8.51
N THR A 177 -4.72 -2.86 -7.90
CA THR A 177 -3.35 -2.41 -7.71
C THR A 177 -2.40 -3.34 -8.44
N ILE A 178 -1.46 -2.74 -9.17
CA ILE A 178 -0.47 -3.43 -9.99
C ILE A 178 0.86 -3.46 -9.25
N ALA A 179 1.57 -4.58 -9.33
CA ALA A 179 2.99 -4.67 -9.01
C ALA A 179 3.71 -5.45 -10.11
N VAL A 180 4.95 -5.08 -10.38
CA VAL A 180 5.83 -5.80 -11.31
C VAL A 180 6.92 -6.48 -10.50
N SER A 181 7.10 -7.79 -10.70
CA SER A 181 8.16 -8.53 -10.02
C SER A 181 9.54 -8.21 -10.62
N PRO A 182 10.64 -8.51 -9.90
CA PRO A 182 11.99 -8.43 -10.47
C PRO A 182 12.18 -9.30 -11.73
N ALA A 183 11.38 -10.36 -11.87
CA ALA A 183 11.38 -11.23 -13.06
C ALA A 183 10.47 -10.72 -14.20
N GLY A 184 9.88 -9.52 -14.06
CA GLY A 184 9.04 -8.91 -15.09
C GLY A 184 7.58 -9.42 -15.15
N LYS A 185 7.13 -10.28 -14.24
CA LYS A 185 5.72 -10.69 -14.18
C LYS A 185 4.86 -9.59 -13.56
N LEU A 186 3.63 -9.46 -14.07
CA LEU A 186 2.60 -8.57 -13.51
C LEU A 186 1.80 -9.28 -12.41
N TYR A 187 1.50 -8.54 -11.36
CA TYR A 187 0.61 -8.94 -10.28
C TYR A 187 -0.50 -7.91 -10.15
N VAL A 188 -1.75 -8.38 -10.01
CA VAL A 188 -2.91 -7.48 -9.89
C VAL A 188 -3.79 -7.95 -8.74
N SER A 189 -4.04 -7.07 -7.78
CA SER A 189 -5.00 -7.35 -6.72
C SER A 189 -6.44 -7.09 -7.17
N VAL A 190 -7.35 -7.99 -6.83
CA VAL A 190 -8.78 -7.87 -7.10
C VAL A 190 -9.54 -8.07 -5.79
N GLY A 191 -10.16 -7.03 -5.28
CA GLY A 191 -10.93 -7.08 -4.05
C GLY A 191 -12.22 -7.90 -4.17
N SER A 192 -12.82 -8.23 -3.02
CA SER A 192 -14.08 -8.96 -2.94
C SER A 192 -15.26 -8.14 -3.49
N SER A 193 -16.37 -8.82 -3.76
CA SER A 193 -17.63 -8.20 -4.17
C SER A 193 -18.50 -7.78 -2.99
N CYS A 194 -18.14 -8.16 -1.78
CA CYS A 194 -18.95 -7.98 -0.60
C CYS A 194 -18.12 -7.79 0.66
N ASN A 195 -18.81 -7.44 1.74
CA ASN A 195 -18.16 -7.34 3.05
C ASN A 195 -17.69 -8.70 3.61
N SER A 196 -18.54 -9.73 3.50
CA SER A 196 -18.20 -11.11 3.87
C SER A 196 -19.18 -12.06 3.21
N CYS A 197 -18.76 -12.75 2.17
CA CYS A 197 -19.53 -13.77 1.43
C CYS A 197 -18.59 -14.73 0.73
N VAL A 198 -19.13 -15.84 0.26
CA VAL A 198 -18.45 -16.70 -0.71
C VAL A 198 -18.58 -16.04 -2.07
N GLU A 199 -17.44 -15.78 -2.71
CA GLU A 199 -17.41 -15.14 -4.04
C GLU A 199 -17.97 -16.07 -5.11
N LYS A 200 -18.59 -15.47 -6.13
CA LYS A 200 -19.08 -16.18 -7.31
C LYS A 200 -18.01 -16.26 -8.41
N GLU A 201 -17.14 -15.26 -8.48
CA GLU A 201 -16.07 -15.18 -9.47
C GLU A 201 -14.71 -15.50 -8.82
N ASP A 202 -14.01 -16.49 -9.38
CA ASP A 202 -12.73 -16.99 -8.86
C ASP A 202 -11.62 -15.94 -8.78
N VAL A 203 -11.74 -14.84 -9.52
CA VAL A 203 -10.77 -13.74 -9.52
C VAL A 203 -10.95 -12.78 -8.35
N ARG A 204 -12.09 -12.82 -7.66
CA ARG A 204 -12.37 -11.96 -6.51
C ARG A 204 -11.59 -12.41 -5.28
N ALA A 205 -11.25 -11.45 -4.42
CA ALA A 205 -10.48 -11.67 -3.19
C ALA A 205 -9.14 -12.37 -3.45
N THR A 206 -8.46 -11.99 -4.57
CA THR A 206 -7.22 -12.62 -5.02
C THR A 206 -6.15 -11.61 -5.39
N VAL A 207 -4.93 -12.12 -5.55
CA VAL A 207 -3.87 -11.50 -6.34
C VAL A 207 -3.63 -12.41 -7.53
N LEU A 208 -3.75 -11.86 -8.73
CA LEU A 208 -3.47 -12.54 -10.01
C LEU A 208 -2.01 -12.34 -10.38
N GLU A 209 -1.43 -13.31 -11.09
CA GLU A 209 -0.13 -13.22 -11.78
C GLU A 209 -0.35 -13.43 -13.28
N MET A 210 0.39 -12.71 -14.10
CA MET A 210 0.37 -12.87 -15.57
C MET A 210 1.66 -12.36 -16.20
N ASP A 211 1.88 -12.68 -17.45
CA ASP A 211 2.93 -12.09 -18.27
C ASP A 211 2.60 -10.62 -18.62
N PRO A 212 3.60 -9.80 -19.01
CA PRO A 212 3.38 -8.39 -19.36
C PRO A 212 2.38 -8.15 -20.49
N ASP A 213 2.11 -9.16 -21.33
CA ASP A 213 1.11 -9.12 -22.40
C ASP A 213 -0.26 -9.68 -21.98
N GLY A 214 -0.41 -10.11 -20.72
CA GLY A 214 -1.62 -10.69 -20.17
C GLY A 214 -1.75 -12.19 -20.33
N THR A 215 -0.83 -12.85 -21.03
CA THR A 215 -0.81 -14.32 -21.16
C THR A 215 -0.42 -14.99 -19.83
N GLY A 216 -0.67 -16.29 -19.69
CA GLY A 216 -0.32 -17.04 -18.49
C GLY A 216 -1.05 -16.60 -17.21
N LYS A 217 -2.19 -15.88 -17.35
CA LYS A 217 -2.97 -15.39 -16.22
C LYS A 217 -3.43 -16.51 -15.29
N ARG A 218 -3.10 -16.40 -13.99
CA ARG A 218 -3.52 -17.34 -12.97
C ARG A 218 -3.72 -16.66 -11.62
N VAL A 219 -4.38 -17.32 -10.69
CA VAL A 219 -4.46 -16.89 -9.30
C VAL A 219 -3.13 -17.21 -8.62
N PHE A 220 -2.42 -16.17 -8.17
CA PHE A 220 -1.18 -16.30 -7.38
C PHE A 220 -1.48 -16.55 -5.90
N ALA A 221 -2.44 -15.80 -5.34
CA ALA A 221 -2.88 -15.93 -3.94
C ALA A 221 -4.37 -15.62 -3.83
N ARG A 222 -5.07 -16.28 -2.93
CA ARG A 222 -6.51 -16.12 -2.69
C ARG A 222 -6.85 -15.89 -1.23
N GLY A 223 -8.12 -15.61 -0.94
CA GLY A 223 -8.59 -15.42 0.43
C GLY A 223 -8.12 -14.08 1.02
N LEU A 224 -7.88 -13.09 0.18
CA LEU A 224 -7.50 -11.72 0.52
C LEU A 224 -8.70 -10.80 0.25
N ARG A 225 -9.48 -10.48 1.28
CA ARG A 225 -10.73 -9.71 1.11
C ARG A 225 -10.56 -8.46 0.26
N ASN A 226 -9.56 -7.66 0.57
CA ASN A 226 -9.22 -6.46 -0.20
C ASN A 226 -7.74 -6.10 0.01
N ALA A 227 -6.88 -6.67 -0.82
CA ALA A 227 -5.46 -6.34 -0.85
C ALA A 227 -5.27 -5.02 -1.61
N VAL A 228 -5.40 -3.88 -0.90
CA VAL A 228 -5.42 -2.55 -1.53
C VAL A 228 -4.06 -2.14 -2.06
N SER A 229 -2.98 -2.49 -1.38
CA SER A 229 -1.62 -2.24 -1.87
C SER A 229 -0.85 -3.54 -1.95
N ILE A 230 -0.14 -3.73 -3.06
CA ILE A 230 0.82 -4.80 -3.26
C ILE A 230 2.12 -4.20 -3.80
N LYS A 231 3.26 -4.56 -3.22
CA LYS A 231 4.59 -4.10 -3.68
C LYS A 231 5.64 -5.19 -3.50
N TRP A 232 6.58 -5.26 -4.42
CA TRP A 232 7.74 -6.14 -4.32
C TRP A 232 8.88 -5.45 -3.57
N PHE A 233 9.47 -6.19 -2.61
CA PHE A 233 10.73 -5.83 -1.95
C PHE A 233 11.63 -7.05 -1.94
N GLY A 234 12.77 -6.95 -2.62
CA GLY A 234 13.59 -8.11 -2.92
C GLY A 234 12.76 -9.20 -3.63
N ASN A 235 12.76 -10.40 -3.10
CA ASN A 235 12.06 -11.55 -3.66
C ASN A 235 10.67 -11.79 -3.04
N PHE A 236 10.13 -10.82 -2.30
CA PHE A 236 8.84 -10.98 -1.60
C PHE A 236 7.81 -9.97 -2.09
N LEU A 237 6.63 -10.47 -2.42
CA LEU A 237 5.46 -9.65 -2.68
C LEU A 237 4.73 -9.40 -1.35
N PHE A 238 4.71 -8.15 -0.91
CA PHE A 238 3.97 -7.75 0.28
C PHE A 238 2.60 -7.17 -0.08
N ALA A 239 1.63 -7.33 0.83
CA ALA A 239 0.29 -6.79 0.67
C ALA A 239 -0.29 -6.29 1.99
N THR A 240 -0.94 -5.13 1.97
CA THR A 240 -1.94 -4.76 2.98
C THR A 240 -3.28 -5.38 2.61
N ASN A 241 -4.04 -5.87 3.60
CA ASN A 241 -5.34 -6.47 3.36
C ASN A 241 -6.35 -6.04 4.42
N GLN A 242 -7.49 -5.56 3.98
CA GLN A 242 -8.54 -5.03 4.85
C GLN A 242 -9.43 -6.12 5.42
N GLY A 243 -9.68 -6.08 6.73
CA GLY A 243 -10.57 -6.97 7.44
C GLY A 243 -12.06 -6.69 7.18
N SER A 244 -12.92 -7.68 7.43
CA SER A 244 -14.37 -7.58 7.26
C SER A 244 -15.03 -6.78 8.38
N ASP A 245 -16.15 -6.11 8.08
CA ASP A 245 -16.84 -5.26 9.06
C ASP A 245 -17.86 -6.00 9.93
N HIS A 246 -18.28 -7.20 9.58
CA HIS A 246 -19.37 -7.91 10.21
C HIS A 246 -19.05 -8.48 11.61
N LEU A 247 -17.78 -8.51 12.02
CA LEU A 247 -17.31 -9.03 13.30
C LEU A 247 -17.21 -7.97 14.42
N GLY A 248 -17.73 -6.77 14.17
CA GLY A 248 -17.75 -5.67 15.13
C GLY A 248 -16.55 -4.72 15.04
N ALA A 249 -16.44 -3.78 15.98
CA ALA A 249 -15.42 -2.74 15.95
C ALA A 249 -14.01 -3.22 16.35
N ALA A 250 -13.90 -4.30 17.13
CA ALA A 250 -12.62 -4.76 17.70
C ALA A 250 -11.88 -5.78 16.84
N ARG A 251 -12.54 -6.40 15.87
CA ARG A 251 -12.01 -7.44 14.99
C ARG A 251 -12.78 -7.52 13.67
N PRO A 252 -12.23 -8.16 12.61
CA PRO A 252 -10.85 -8.69 12.54
C PRO A 252 -9.81 -7.59 12.41
N ASP A 253 -8.54 -7.96 12.56
CA ASP A 253 -7.41 -7.08 12.26
C ASP A 253 -7.42 -6.66 10.78
N GLU A 254 -6.83 -5.51 10.49
CA GLU A 254 -6.20 -5.27 9.19
C GLU A 254 -4.88 -6.02 9.16
N THR A 255 -4.52 -6.61 8.04
CA THR A 255 -3.35 -7.50 7.98
C THR A 255 -2.33 -7.06 6.95
N PHE A 256 -1.08 -7.40 7.21
CA PHE A 256 0.05 -7.24 6.31
C PHE A 256 0.68 -8.60 6.05
N TYR A 257 0.78 -9.01 4.81
CA TYR A 257 1.28 -10.31 4.42
C TYR A 257 2.51 -10.21 3.52
N ALA A 258 3.47 -11.12 3.70
CA ALA A 258 4.37 -11.55 2.65
C ALA A 258 3.66 -12.68 1.90
N LEU A 259 3.21 -12.39 0.68
CA LEU A 259 2.39 -13.32 -0.09
C LEU A 259 3.21 -14.50 -0.62
N LYS A 260 2.60 -15.68 -0.58
CA LYS A 260 3.18 -16.91 -1.11
C LYS A 260 2.37 -17.41 -2.30
N ASN A 261 3.07 -17.96 -3.28
CA ASN A 261 2.44 -18.58 -4.44
C ASN A 261 1.50 -19.72 -4.02
N ASN A 262 0.31 -19.76 -4.61
CA ASN A 262 -0.76 -20.74 -4.36
C ASN A 262 -1.30 -20.76 -2.91
N ALA A 263 -1.02 -19.72 -2.10
CA ALA A 263 -1.53 -19.65 -0.73
C ALA A 263 -2.98 -19.15 -0.67
N ASP A 264 -3.73 -19.69 0.31
CA ASP A 264 -5.06 -19.26 0.68
C ASP A 264 -5.00 -18.57 2.05
N TYR A 265 -5.29 -17.27 2.08
CA TYR A 265 -5.28 -16.43 3.28
C TYR A 265 -6.60 -16.45 4.06
N GLY A 266 -7.54 -17.28 3.63
CA GLY A 266 -8.65 -17.78 4.42
C GLY A 266 -9.97 -17.03 4.29
N TRP A 267 -10.01 -15.76 3.87
CA TRP A 267 -11.28 -15.04 3.72
C TRP A 267 -12.16 -15.74 2.66
N PRO A 268 -13.49 -15.86 2.87
CA PRO A 268 -14.30 -15.33 3.96
C PRO A 268 -14.39 -16.26 5.19
N TYR A 269 -13.77 -17.41 5.17
CA TYR A 269 -13.92 -18.48 6.17
C TYR A 269 -13.07 -18.26 7.43
N CYS A 270 -11.98 -17.51 7.30
CA CYS A 270 -11.01 -17.29 8.36
C CYS A 270 -10.58 -15.82 8.41
N HIS A 271 -10.28 -15.36 9.60
CA HIS A 271 -9.90 -13.98 9.90
C HIS A 271 -8.72 -13.94 10.87
N SER A 272 -8.10 -12.75 11.01
CA SER A 272 -7.07 -12.50 12.02
C SER A 272 -7.64 -11.70 13.19
N ALA A 273 -7.22 -12.04 14.41
CA ALA A 273 -7.41 -11.20 15.59
C ALA A 273 -6.15 -11.27 16.47
N ASN A 274 -5.55 -10.13 16.77
CA ASN A 274 -4.26 -10.03 17.46
C ASN A 274 -3.18 -10.90 16.80
N GLY A 275 -3.17 -10.91 15.46
CA GLY A 275 -2.23 -11.70 14.66
C GLY A 275 -2.50 -13.21 14.62
N ARG A 276 -3.55 -13.71 15.25
CA ARG A 276 -3.91 -15.12 15.25
C ARG A 276 -5.10 -15.40 14.36
N ILE A 277 -5.04 -16.50 13.60
CA ILE A 277 -6.13 -16.90 12.70
C ILE A 277 -7.23 -17.59 13.48
N PHE A 278 -8.49 -17.23 13.21
CA PHE A 278 -9.69 -17.83 13.77
C PHE A 278 -10.78 -18.02 12.70
N PRO A 279 -11.68 -19.00 12.85
CA PRO A 279 -12.75 -19.26 11.89
C PRO A 279 -13.85 -18.19 11.94
N ASP A 280 -14.46 -17.93 10.79
CA ASP A 280 -15.68 -17.11 10.73
C ASP A 280 -16.80 -17.78 11.52
N PRO A 281 -17.59 -17.03 12.32
CA PRO A 281 -18.67 -17.62 13.11
C PRO A 281 -19.83 -18.12 12.25
N LYS A 282 -20.05 -17.57 11.04
CA LYS A 282 -21.19 -17.87 10.18
C LYS A 282 -20.81 -18.63 8.92
N ILE A 283 -19.72 -18.25 8.25
CA ILE A 283 -19.31 -18.82 6.97
C ILE A 283 -18.27 -19.91 7.23
N LYS A 284 -18.64 -21.17 7.01
CA LYS A 284 -17.80 -22.35 7.32
C LYS A 284 -17.26 -23.00 6.06
N ARG A 285 -16.09 -23.64 6.20
CA ARG A 285 -15.55 -24.62 5.25
C ARG A 285 -15.07 -25.86 6.00
N GLY A 286 -15.09 -27.03 5.36
CA GLY A 286 -14.78 -28.32 5.99
C GLY A 286 -13.35 -28.40 6.58
N SER A 287 -12.36 -27.76 5.94
CA SER A 287 -10.97 -27.70 6.43
C SER A 287 -10.76 -26.74 7.62
N GLY A 288 -11.76 -25.93 7.97
CA GLY A 288 -11.63 -24.85 8.94
C GLY A 288 -10.55 -23.86 8.48
N CYS A 289 -9.66 -23.45 9.40
CA CYS A 289 -8.54 -22.54 9.11
C CYS A 289 -7.18 -23.25 9.04
N ARG A 290 -7.18 -24.58 8.86
CA ARG A 290 -5.93 -25.35 8.75
C ARG A 290 -5.13 -24.87 7.53
N GLY A 291 -3.84 -24.58 7.71
CA GLY A 291 -2.94 -24.16 6.64
C GLY A 291 -3.07 -22.69 6.21
N VAL A 292 -3.98 -21.92 6.80
CA VAL A 292 -4.08 -20.47 6.54
C VAL A 292 -2.87 -19.77 7.12
N PRO A 293 -2.08 -19.03 6.30
CA PRO A 293 -0.90 -18.33 6.79
C PRO A 293 -1.27 -17.21 7.79
N GLY A 294 -0.50 -17.10 8.87
CA GLY A 294 -0.57 -15.95 9.77
C GLY A 294 -0.03 -14.67 9.08
N PRO A 295 -0.45 -13.48 9.52
CA PRO A 295 0.06 -12.24 8.97
C PRO A 295 1.52 -11.99 9.38
N TYR A 296 2.28 -11.32 8.49
CA TYR A 296 3.61 -10.80 8.80
C TYR A 296 3.54 -9.73 9.90
N ALA A 297 2.50 -8.88 9.84
CA ALA A 297 2.11 -7.93 10.87
C ALA A 297 0.60 -7.68 10.80
N HIS A 298 0.05 -7.09 11.84
CA HIS A 298 -1.37 -6.73 11.90
C HIS A 298 -1.56 -5.33 12.48
N PHE A 299 -2.65 -4.70 12.08
CA PHE A 299 -3.04 -3.36 12.53
C PHE A 299 -4.41 -3.44 13.22
N PRO A 300 -4.75 -2.46 14.05
CA PRO A 300 -6.07 -2.43 14.69
C PRO A 300 -7.20 -2.54 13.67
N ALA A 301 -8.22 -3.30 14.00
CA ALA A 301 -9.44 -3.42 13.20
C ALA A 301 -9.98 -2.04 12.82
N ARG A 302 -10.47 -1.88 11.59
CA ARG A 302 -11.03 -0.62 11.06
C ARG A 302 -10.00 0.49 10.79
N SER A 303 -8.71 0.22 10.88
CA SER A 303 -7.70 1.25 10.57
C SER A 303 -7.49 1.47 9.08
N SER A 304 -8.00 0.57 8.23
CA SER A 304 -7.88 0.61 6.76
C SER A 304 -6.43 0.79 6.30
N ALA A 305 -5.60 -0.24 6.48
CA ALA A 305 -4.24 -0.24 5.99
C ALA A 305 -4.22 -0.21 4.45
N LEU A 306 -3.55 0.79 3.87
CA LEU A 306 -3.46 1.02 2.43
C LEU A 306 -2.01 0.93 1.94
N GLY A 307 -1.49 2.01 1.35
CA GLY A 307 -0.16 2.04 0.76
C GLY A 307 0.98 1.96 1.79
N PHE A 308 2.12 1.50 1.34
CA PHE A 308 3.31 1.34 2.18
C PHE A 308 4.58 1.43 1.35
N ASP A 309 5.71 1.72 2.02
CA ASP A 309 7.03 1.58 1.43
C ASP A 309 8.06 1.13 2.47
N PHE A 310 9.22 0.64 2.04
CA PHE A 310 10.24 0.05 2.90
C PHE A 310 11.54 0.85 2.90
N PHE A 311 12.14 1.03 4.07
CA PHE A 311 13.31 1.84 4.30
C PHE A 311 14.43 1.00 4.88
N ASP A 312 15.31 0.48 4.03
CA ASP A 312 16.39 -0.45 4.36
C ASP A 312 17.79 0.03 3.92
N ASP A 313 17.90 1.23 3.34
CA ASP A 313 19.20 1.76 2.91
C ASP A 313 20.13 1.97 4.11
N PRO A 314 21.44 1.83 3.95
CA PRO A 314 22.40 2.04 5.01
C PRO A 314 22.30 3.44 5.66
N GLU A 315 21.99 4.46 4.86
CA GLU A 315 21.90 5.88 5.27
C GLU A 315 20.54 6.25 5.85
N THR A 316 19.60 5.30 5.94
CA THR A 316 18.25 5.57 6.47
C THR A 316 18.34 6.00 7.94
N PRO A 317 17.68 7.12 8.32
CA PRO A 317 17.59 7.56 9.71
C PRO A 317 16.98 6.50 10.62
N VAL A 318 17.41 6.48 11.91
CA VAL A 318 17.00 5.46 12.88
C VAL A 318 15.48 5.34 13.02
N GLU A 319 14.74 6.44 12.84
CA GLU A 319 13.29 6.46 12.94
C GLU A 319 12.62 5.67 11.81
N LEU A 320 13.28 5.57 10.64
CA LEU A 320 12.82 4.86 9.44
C LEU A 320 13.51 3.51 9.24
N LYS A 321 14.70 3.31 9.82
CA LYS A 321 15.58 2.17 9.57
C LYS A 321 14.86 0.84 9.75
N ASP A 322 14.99 -0.03 8.73
CA ASP A 322 14.41 -1.38 8.67
C ASP A 322 12.89 -1.42 8.92
N ALA A 323 12.19 -0.33 8.56
CA ALA A 323 10.77 -0.19 8.74
C ALA A 323 9.99 -0.15 7.43
N PHE A 324 8.84 -0.81 7.41
CA PHE A 324 7.77 -0.43 6.52
C PHE A 324 7.02 0.78 7.11
N LEU A 325 6.91 1.87 6.36
CA LEU A 325 5.91 2.88 6.65
C LEU A 325 4.60 2.43 6.02
N VAL A 326 3.52 2.46 6.79
CA VAL A 326 2.19 2.02 6.33
C VAL A 326 1.16 3.13 6.60
N ALA A 327 0.43 3.50 5.56
CA ALA A 327 -0.67 4.44 5.65
C ALA A 327 -1.92 3.76 6.20
N LEU A 328 -2.36 4.16 7.39
CA LEU A 328 -3.62 3.76 7.98
C LEU A 328 -4.66 4.85 7.69
N HIS A 329 -5.42 4.64 6.61
CA HIS A 329 -6.36 5.62 6.04
C HIS A 329 -7.46 6.06 7.01
N GLY A 330 -7.84 5.18 7.91
CA GLY A 330 -8.81 5.43 8.96
C GLY A 330 -10.22 4.89 8.67
N SER A 331 -10.92 4.59 9.75
CA SER A 331 -12.27 4.03 9.72
C SER A 331 -13.27 4.92 8.97
N THR A 332 -14.23 4.30 8.29
CA THR A 332 -15.37 5.03 7.69
C THR A 332 -16.31 5.58 8.77
N ASN A 333 -16.48 4.83 9.86
CA ASN A 333 -17.18 5.31 11.05
C ASN A 333 -16.22 6.10 11.95
N LYS A 334 -16.46 7.42 12.06
CA LYS A 334 -15.64 8.35 12.86
C LYS A 334 -15.64 8.05 14.37
N ASP A 335 -16.70 7.42 14.88
CA ASP A 335 -16.80 7.08 16.31
C ASP A 335 -15.83 5.97 16.72
N ILE A 336 -15.41 5.14 15.76
CA ILE A 336 -14.36 4.14 15.99
C ILE A 336 -12.98 4.81 16.11
N ALA A 337 -12.75 5.91 15.40
CA ALA A 337 -11.55 6.76 15.46
C ALA A 337 -10.21 6.02 15.35
N ARG A 338 -10.14 4.94 14.56
CA ARG A 338 -8.93 4.14 14.35
C ARG A 338 -8.31 4.40 12.99
N GLY A 339 -6.98 4.26 12.92
CA GLY A 339 -6.20 4.67 11.76
C GLY A 339 -5.95 6.17 11.77
N TYR A 340 -6.11 6.84 10.64
CA TYR A 340 -5.84 8.27 10.44
C TYR A 340 -4.41 8.64 10.84
N LYS A 341 -3.44 7.82 10.41
CA LYS A 341 -2.02 8.01 10.72
C LYS A 341 -1.12 7.20 9.80
N ILE A 342 0.14 7.53 9.79
CA ILE A 342 1.19 6.69 9.21
C ILE A 342 1.96 6.07 10.36
N VAL A 343 2.22 4.76 10.27
CA VAL A 343 2.95 3.99 11.27
C VAL A 343 4.22 3.40 10.69
N ALA A 344 5.27 3.33 11.52
CA ALA A 344 6.44 2.53 11.23
C ALA A 344 6.24 1.13 11.81
N MET A 345 6.39 0.12 10.94
CA MET A 345 6.18 -1.28 11.27
C MET A 345 7.47 -2.06 11.02
N ARG A 346 7.93 -2.75 12.04
CA ARG A 346 9.09 -3.67 11.99
C ARG A 346 8.64 -5.05 12.42
N LYS A 347 9.18 -6.08 11.79
CA LYS A 347 8.81 -7.47 12.11
C LYS A 347 9.06 -7.79 13.59
N GLY A 348 8.05 -8.34 14.27
CA GLY A 348 8.15 -8.74 15.66
C GLY A 348 8.20 -7.59 16.68
N GLN A 349 8.04 -6.34 16.24
CA GLN A 349 8.04 -5.19 17.12
C GLN A 349 6.64 -4.54 17.20
N LYS A 350 6.42 -3.76 18.26
CA LYS A 350 5.21 -2.96 18.41
C LYS A 350 5.18 -1.87 17.33
N LEU A 351 3.99 -1.62 16.77
CA LEU A 351 3.77 -0.51 15.85
C LEU A 351 4.15 0.83 16.50
N GLN A 352 4.82 1.68 15.75
CA GLN A 352 5.21 3.02 16.17
C GLN A 352 4.47 4.05 15.33
N ASP A 353 3.88 5.05 15.99
CA ASP A 353 3.28 6.18 15.29
C ASP A 353 4.41 7.01 14.65
N PHE A 354 4.26 7.33 13.35
CA PHE A 354 5.22 8.16 12.62
C PHE A 354 4.61 9.51 12.23
N ILE A 355 3.38 9.53 11.67
CA ILE A 355 2.64 10.78 11.45
C ILE A 355 1.23 10.61 12.01
N THR A 356 0.81 11.56 12.86
CA THR A 356 -0.54 11.61 13.46
C THR A 356 -1.17 12.98 13.25
N GLY A 357 -2.45 13.14 13.66
CA GLY A 357 -3.15 14.42 13.56
C GLY A 357 -4.15 14.51 12.42
N PHE A 358 -4.31 13.45 11.60
CA PHE A 358 -5.31 13.41 10.52
C PHE A 358 -6.76 13.32 11.02
N LEU A 359 -6.96 13.00 12.29
CA LEU A 359 -8.25 13.08 12.98
C LEU A 359 -8.08 13.89 14.26
N SER A 360 -8.87 14.93 14.43
CA SER A 360 -8.83 15.78 15.63
C SER A 360 -10.27 16.14 16.06
N LYS A 361 -10.61 15.84 17.31
CA LYS A 361 -11.92 16.15 17.91
C LYS A 361 -13.10 15.74 17.01
N GLY A 362 -13.05 14.51 16.43
CA GLY A 362 -14.09 14.00 15.53
C GLY A 362 -14.07 14.59 14.11
N THR A 363 -13.17 15.52 13.82
CA THR A 363 -13.01 16.11 12.48
C THR A 363 -11.88 15.44 11.73
N VAL A 364 -12.17 14.93 10.51
CA VAL A 364 -11.18 14.36 9.61
C VAL A 364 -10.41 15.49 8.92
N LEU A 365 -9.15 15.64 9.28
CA LEU A 365 -8.24 16.65 8.71
C LEU A 365 -7.48 16.11 7.49
N GLY A 366 -7.40 14.78 7.33
CA GLY A 366 -6.77 14.11 6.20
C GLY A 366 -6.95 12.60 6.30
N ARG A 367 -6.59 11.88 5.22
CA ARG A 367 -6.58 10.42 5.13
C ARG A 367 -5.36 9.98 4.31
N PRO A 368 -4.27 9.53 4.96
CA PRO A 368 -3.09 9.05 4.23
C PRO A 368 -3.45 7.81 3.42
N CYS A 369 -3.00 7.76 2.17
CA CYS A 369 -3.37 6.71 1.24
C CYS A 369 -2.18 5.89 0.73
N ASP A 370 -1.22 6.49 0.02
CA ASP A 370 -0.02 5.78 -0.43
C ASP A 370 1.26 6.44 0.07
N ILE A 371 2.34 5.68 0.07
CA ILE A 371 3.67 6.11 0.46
C ILE A 371 4.63 5.72 -0.65
N MET A 372 5.49 6.66 -1.06
CA MET A 372 6.57 6.44 -2.02
C MET A 372 7.88 6.98 -1.45
N LYS A 373 8.84 6.11 -1.22
CA LYS A 373 10.21 6.47 -0.85
C LYS A 373 10.86 7.25 -1.99
N LEU A 374 11.45 8.39 -1.70
CA LEU A 374 12.23 9.19 -2.65
C LEU A 374 13.73 9.00 -2.43
N ALA A 375 14.17 9.01 -1.17
CA ALA A 375 15.54 8.84 -0.74
C ALA A 375 15.55 8.12 0.62
N PRO A 376 16.72 7.73 1.17
CA PRO A 376 16.81 7.07 2.47
C PRO A 376 16.12 7.82 3.61
N ASP A 377 16.08 9.15 3.53
CA ASP A 377 15.59 10.08 4.54
C ASP A 377 14.31 10.82 4.16
N SER A 378 13.69 10.49 3.03
CA SER A 378 12.53 11.23 2.51
C SER A 378 11.54 10.37 1.73
N PHE A 379 10.27 10.77 1.79
CA PHE A 379 9.18 10.11 1.07
C PHE A 379 8.04 11.07 0.75
N LEU A 380 7.26 10.71 -0.26
CA LEU A 380 5.95 11.29 -0.53
C LEU A 380 4.86 10.45 0.13
N PHE A 381 3.79 11.09 0.56
CA PHE A 381 2.52 10.40 0.79
C PHE A 381 1.35 11.18 0.22
N SER A 382 0.32 10.46 -0.20
CA SER A 382 -0.93 11.06 -0.70
C SER A 382 -1.97 11.14 0.41
N ASP A 383 -2.70 12.25 0.44
CA ASP A 383 -3.90 12.45 1.27
C ASP A 383 -5.13 12.52 0.35
N ASP A 384 -5.87 11.44 0.26
CA ASP A 384 -7.00 11.33 -0.66
C ASP A 384 -8.27 12.05 -0.16
N ASN A 385 -8.27 12.56 1.05
CA ASN A 385 -9.34 13.39 1.59
C ASN A 385 -9.16 14.88 1.26
N LYS A 386 -7.91 15.34 1.15
CA LYS A 386 -7.60 16.75 0.87
C LYS A 386 -7.10 17.00 -0.55
N GLY A 387 -6.78 15.93 -1.30
CA GLY A 387 -6.21 16.06 -2.63
C GLY A 387 -4.81 16.67 -2.60
N VAL A 388 -4.02 16.28 -1.61
CA VAL A 388 -2.68 16.81 -1.37
C VAL A 388 -1.66 15.68 -1.42
N VAL A 389 -0.54 15.95 -2.06
CA VAL A 389 0.67 15.15 -1.95
C VAL A 389 1.62 15.87 -1.00
N TYR A 390 2.04 15.21 0.06
CA TYR A 390 3.02 15.73 1.01
C TYR A 390 4.39 15.10 0.79
N LEU A 391 5.43 15.92 0.89
CA LEU A 391 6.80 15.48 1.13
C LEU A 391 7.05 15.45 2.63
N VAL A 392 7.69 14.38 3.09
CA VAL A 392 8.29 14.29 4.43
C VAL A 392 9.77 14.02 4.24
N ARG A 393 10.64 14.80 4.90
CA ARG A 393 12.09 14.61 4.83
C ARG A 393 12.77 14.94 6.16
N LYS A 394 13.93 14.35 6.41
CA LYS A 394 14.81 14.75 7.52
C LYS A 394 15.23 16.20 7.30
N ARG A 395 15.18 17.02 8.38
CA ARG A 395 15.74 18.37 8.33
C ARG A 395 17.26 18.30 8.21
N ARG A 396 17.78 19.13 7.36
CA ARG A 396 19.23 19.30 7.19
C ARG A 396 19.82 20.12 8.31
#